data_82a01a4d37e5b5102af299c38189f8a4
#
_entry.id   82a01a4d37e5b5102af299c38189f8a4
#
_cell.length_a   1.000
_cell.length_b   1.000
_cell.length_c   1.000
_cell.angle_alpha   90.00
_cell.angle_beta   90.00
_cell.angle_gamma   90.00
#
_symmetry.space_group_name_H-M   'P 1'
#
loop_
_entity.id
_entity.type
_entity.pdbx_description
1 polymer ?
#
loop_
_entity_poly.entity_id
_entity_poly.type
_entity_poly.pdbx_seq_one_letter_code
_entity_poly.pdbx_strand_id
1 'polypeptide(L)'
;MNNLSFWAALPQWNAGKTGRLMRAACLCCLYLLAACGGGEEPPAAQRPVVKAGTPVADGDRIIFGSLGEASNLIPYLTSDAPSHEVADLLYISPLRYDKNLEIEPYAAESFAVLDDGRRLRFTLRNGMRWEDGEEVTAEDMHFTWKVVCDPATGSPYAQDFQMVKEFRLLDRYSFEVTYEQYFARAVASWMNPILPKHILEGQNIRSTPFARKPVGAGPYRLKAWESGSRITLAASPTYFEGRPHIDEVVYRIIPDVSTTFLEAKAGKLDVVGLTPQQYLRQTDTPYWRREFNKYEYLGSLYVFLGFNLEHPVLQDVRVRRAISQGFSREDLVKGVLMGQGVPAFGPFKPGSWAYHPALQPPRRDVPAARALLAEAGWTDTDGDGIVDKNGRPLAFTILTNQGNEQRILTATVIQAQLRDIGVAVQVRTVEWAAFIREFVDKGRFDAIILGWTLPPDPDCYSVWHSSQARAGGLNMIHYRNAEVDKLLEDARSTPDQDTRAALYRRFQEVLAQEQPYCFLYVPYSQSAVQARFQGIAPALAGIMHNFDTWWVPKDLQKYTVTP
;
A
#
# COMPACT_ATOMS: atom_id res chain seq x y z
N MET A 1 34.88 29.94 47.97
CA MET A 1 34.43 30.37 49.30
C MET A 1 33.05 29.76 49.54
N ASN A 2 32.94 28.97 50.63
CA ASN A 2 31.76 28.42 51.30
C ASN A 2 30.88 27.41 50.51
N ASN A 3 31.09 26.06 50.66
CA ASN A 3 30.80 25.18 51.82
C ASN A 3 29.45 25.41 52.48
N LEU A 4 28.55 24.40 52.38
CA LEU A 4 27.84 23.88 53.56
C LEU A 4 27.20 22.51 53.21
N SER A 5 27.78 21.52 53.89
CA SER A 5 27.30 20.16 54.12
C SER A 5 26.06 20.17 55.05
N PHE A 6 25.09 19.26 54.78
CA PHE A 6 24.08 18.85 55.81
C PHE A 6 24.03 17.31 55.86
N TRP A 7 24.77 16.79 56.85
CA TRP A 7 24.58 15.46 57.44
C TRP A 7 24.29 15.67 58.93
N ALA A 8 23.14 15.23 59.41
CA ALA A 8 22.73 14.83 60.76
C ALA A 8 21.19 14.66 60.72
N ALA A 9 20.55 13.61 61.20
CA ALA A 9 20.71 12.73 62.32
C ALA A 9 19.76 11.53 62.09
N LEU A 10 20.25 10.32 62.28
CA LEU A 10 19.41 9.14 62.50
C LEU A 10 19.25 8.93 64.03
N PRO A 11 18.05 8.69 64.53
CA PRO A 11 17.85 8.32 65.97
C PRO A 11 18.23 6.85 66.15
N GLN A 12 19.00 6.58 67.19
CA GLN A 12 19.33 5.24 67.67
C GLN A 12 18.05 4.53 68.15
N TRP A 13 17.69 3.42 67.59
CA TRP A 13 16.63 2.56 68.11
C TRP A 13 17.20 1.43 68.92
N ASN A 14 16.71 1.36 70.16
CA ASN A 14 17.05 0.42 71.23
C ASN A 14 16.57 -1.00 70.87
N ALA A 15 17.49 -1.95 70.80
CA ALA A 15 17.21 -3.37 70.58
C ALA A 15 16.65 -4.00 71.88
N GLY A 16 15.35 -4.16 71.91
CA GLY A 16 14.73 -4.90 72.99
C GLY A 16 13.22 -4.98 72.86
N LYS A 17 12.74 -6.11 72.36
CA LYS A 17 11.36 -6.66 72.36
C LYS A 17 10.63 -6.85 71.04
N THR A 18 11.28 -6.74 69.86
CA THR A 18 10.59 -6.99 68.63
C THR A 18 10.96 -8.35 67.94
N GLY A 19 11.81 -9.18 68.54
CA GLY A 19 12.32 -10.43 67.97
C GLY A 19 11.33 -11.58 67.86
N ARG A 20 10.15 -11.51 68.53
CA ARG A 20 9.14 -12.58 68.47
C ARG A 20 8.00 -12.30 67.45
N LEU A 21 7.69 -11.07 67.17
CA LEU A 21 6.66 -10.70 66.16
C LEU A 21 7.17 -10.78 64.70
N MET A 22 8.46 -10.53 64.47
CA MET A 22 9.04 -10.65 63.15
C MET A 22 9.22 -12.11 62.68
N ARG A 23 9.41 -13.09 63.61
CA ARG A 23 9.48 -14.51 63.26
C ARG A 23 8.11 -15.11 62.87
N ALA A 24 7.01 -14.62 63.45
CA ALA A 24 5.66 -15.03 63.08
C ALA A 24 5.21 -14.45 61.73
N ALA A 25 5.59 -13.20 61.42
CA ALA A 25 5.27 -12.58 60.14
C ALA A 25 6.06 -13.20 58.95
N CYS A 26 7.34 -13.59 59.16
CA CYS A 26 8.11 -14.30 58.12
C CYS A 26 7.60 -15.73 57.87
N LEU A 27 7.10 -16.46 58.88
CA LEU A 27 6.50 -17.77 58.65
C LEU A 27 5.15 -17.68 57.93
N CYS A 28 4.33 -16.68 58.19
CA CYS A 28 3.08 -16.46 57.44
C CYS A 28 3.34 -16.04 55.99
N CYS A 29 4.36 -15.25 55.70
CA CYS A 29 4.74 -14.91 54.30
C CYS A 29 5.32 -16.11 53.55
N LEU A 30 6.03 -17.02 54.21
CA LEU A 30 6.52 -18.26 53.59
C LEU A 30 5.40 -19.27 53.31
N TYR A 31 4.34 -19.32 54.12
CA TYR A 31 3.18 -20.15 53.86
C TYR A 31 2.25 -19.57 52.77
N LEU A 32 2.19 -18.24 52.62
CA LEU A 32 1.46 -17.59 51.55
C LEU A 32 2.18 -17.67 50.20
N LEU A 33 3.52 -17.79 50.18
CA LEU A 33 4.30 -18.03 48.96
C LEU A 33 4.28 -19.52 48.53
N ALA A 34 4.05 -20.45 49.44
CA ALA A 34 3.91 -21.86 49.11
C ALA A 34 2.50 -22.25 48.61
N ALA A 35 1.49 -21.38 48.83
CA ALA A 35 0.12 -21.60 48.32
C ALA A 35 -0.12 -21.02 46.92
N CYS A 36 0.86 -20.29 46.33
CA CYS A 36 0.83 -19.84 44.92
C CYS A 36 1.70 -20.71 43.99
N GLY A 37 2.06 -21.90 44.39
CA GLY A 37 2.81 -22.84 43.58
C GLY A 37 1.92 -24.00 43.15
N GLY A 38 1.54 -24.02 41.89
CA GLY A 38 0.88 -25.18 41.27
C GLY A 38 -0.47 -24.83 40.62
N GLY A 39 -0.60 -23.67 40.00
CA GLY A 39 -1.52 -23.54 38.89
C GLY A 39 -0.89 -24.30 37.74
N GLU A 40 -1.36 -25.52 37.42
CA GLU A 40 -1.11 -26.10 36.13
C GLU A 40 -1.48 -25.05 35.10
N GLU A 41 -0.50 -24.57 34.32
CA GLU A 41 -0.84 -23.80 33.12
C GLU A 41 -1.90 -24.61 32.37
N PRO A 42 -3.04 -24.02 32.02
CA PRO A 42 -4.05 -24.75 31.25
C PRO A 42 -3.33 -25.36 30.05
N PRO A 43 -3.60 -26.66 29.73
CA PRO A 43 -2.87 -27.36 28.69
C PRO A 43 -2.82 -26.46 27.46
N ALA A 44 -1.63 -26.19 26.98
CA ALA A 44 -1.40 -25.26 25.87
C ALA A 44 -2.38 -25.60 24.77
N ALA A 45 -3.39 -24.75 24.54
CA ALA A 45 -4.42 -25.00 23.56
C ALA A 45 -3.73 -25.35 22.24
N GLN A 46 -4.03 -26.52 21.71
CA GLN A 46 -3.39 -27.00 20.49
C GLN A 46 -3.83 -26.12 19.32
N ARG A 47 -2.94 -25.93 18.34
CA ARG A 47 -3.28 -25.23 17.09
C ARG A 47 -4.54 -25.89 16.49
N PRO A 48 -5.50 -25.11 15.96
CA PRO A 48 -6.64 -25.65 15.24
C PRO A 48 -6.14 -26.55 14.10
N VAL A 49 -6.40 -27.84 14.20
CA VAL A 49 -6.06 -28.82 13.15
C VAL A 49 -7.34 -29.11 12.40
N VAL A 50 -7.43 -28.57 11.19
CA VAL A 50 -8.52 -28.93 10.27
C VAL A 50 -8.21 -30.30 9.68
N LYS A 51 -9.08 -31.27 9.91
CA LYS A 51 -8.92 -32.64 9.39
C LYS A 51 -9.06 -32.62 7.86
N ALA A 52 -8.27 -33.43 7.18
CA ALA A 52 -8.48 -33.66 5.76
C ALA A 52 -9.91 -34.16 5.51
N GLY A 53 -10.59 -33.51 4.52
CA GLY A 53 -11.98 -33.84 4.23
C GLY A 53 -13.03 -33.11 5.08
N THR A 54 -12.62 -32.15 5.94
CA THR A 54 -13.60 -31.25 6.57
C THR A 54 -14.38 -30.50 5.48
N PRO A 55 -15.74 -30.57 5.49
CA PRO A 55 -16.52 -29.87 4.47
C PRO A 55 -16.38 -28.35 4.57
N VAL A 56 -16.35 -27.69 3.42
CA VAL A 56 -16.42 -26.23 3.33
C VAL A 56 -17.72 -25.75 3.97
N ALA A 57 -17.65 -24.69 4.75
CA ALA A 57 -18.79 -24.15 5.47
C ALA A 57 -18.90 -22.63 5.25
N ASP A 58 -20.12 -22.18 5.00
CA ASP A 58 -20.45 -20.77 4.96
C ASP A 58 -20.61 -20.21 6.37
N GLY A 59 -20.32 -18.93 6.54
CA GLY A 59 -20.49 -18.22 7.80
C GLY A 59 -19.23 -17.48 8.23
N ASP A 60 -19.34 -16.87 9.43
CA ASP A 60 -18.26 -16.14 10.07
C ASP A 60 -17.96 -14.77 9.43
N ARG A 61 -17.00 -14.09 10.03
CA ARG A 61 -16.51 -12.77 9.67
C ARG A 61 -14.99 -12.80 9.64
N ILE A 62 -14.40 -12.02 8.72
CA ILE A 62 -12.97 -11.74 8.70
C ILE A 62 -12.73 -10.25 8.97
N ILE A 63 -11.76 -9.94 9.85
CA ILE A 63 -11.48 -8.58 10.28
C ILE A 63 -10.05 -8.20 9.94
N PHE A 64 -9.92 -7.18 9.08
CA PHE A 64 -8.65 -6.56 8.71
C PHE A 64 -8.39 -5.29 9.53
N GLY A 65 -7.12 -5.00 9.81
CA GLY A 65 -6.70 -3.68 10.26
C GLY A 65 -6.24 -2.84 9.06
N SER A 66 -6.78 -1.64 8.91
CA SER A 66 -6.36 -0.66 7.89
C SER A 66 -5.77 0.58 8.55
N LEU A 67 -4.62 1.05 8.06
CA LEU A 67 -3.96 2.27 8.56
C LEU A 67 -4.64 3.56 8.09
N GLY A 68 -5.50 3.47 7.10
CA GLY A 68 -6.24 4.62 6.56
C GLY A 68 -7.67 4.28 6.24
N GLU A 69 -8.52 5.31 6.28
CA GLU A 69 -9.90 5.22 5.77
C GLU A 69 -9.89 5.36 4.24
N ALA A 70 -10.74 4.61 3.55
CA ALA A 70 -11.00 4.81 2.13
C ALA A 70 -11.48 6.26 1.88
N SER A 71 -10.91 6.91 0.88
CA SER A 71 -11.30 8.28 0.54
C SER A 71 -12.57 8.34 -0.31
N ASN A 72 -12.75 7.32 -1.17
CA ASN A 72 -13.84 7.22 -2.14
C ASN A 72 -13.99 5.76 -2.59
N LEU A 73 -15.21 5.31 -2.90
CA LEU A 73 -15.47 3.97 -3.43
C LEU A 73 -15.82 3.95 -4.92
N ILE A 74 -15.61 5.06 -5.63
CA ILE A 74 -15.57 5.07 -7.11
C ILE A 74 -14.12 4.89 -7.53
N PRO A 75 -13.71 3.72 -8.08
CA PRO A 75 -12.30 3.38 -8.29
C PRO A 75 -11.55 4.37 -9.19
N TYR A 76 -12.28 5.05 -10.07
CA TYR A 76 -11.73 6.01 -11.02
C TYR A 76 -11.49 7.41 -10.46
N LEU A 77 -11.84 7.66 -9.20
CA LEU A 77 -11.68 8.97 -8.52
C LEU A 77 -10.71 8.93 -7.35
N THR A 78 -10.02 7.82 -7.14
CA THR A 78 -9.11 7.64 -6.01
C THR A 78 -7.82 6.95 -6.44
N SER A 79 -6.74 7.22 -5.71
CA SER A 79 -5.42 6.60 -5.92
C SER A 79 -4.88 5.94 -4.64
N ASP A 80 -5.65 5.96 -3.56
CA ASP A 80 -5.22 5.41 -2.27
C ASP A 80 -5.54 3.92 -2.12
N ALA A 81 -4.64 3.18 -1.49
CA ALA A 81 -4.75 1.73 -1.32
C ALA A 81 -6.01 1.31 -0.54
N PRO A 82 -6.40 1.94 0.60
CA PRO A 82 -7.61 1.54 1.32
C PRO A 82 -8.89 1.63 0.48
N SER A 83 -8.99 2.61 -0.43
CA SER A 83 -10.13 2.73 -1.34
C SER A 83 -10.17 1.58 -2.35
N HIS A 84 -9.02 1.25 -2.95
CA HIS A 84 -8.92 0.15 -3.91
C HIS A 84 -9.13 -1.22 -3.25
N GLU A 85 -8.56 -1.48 -2.07
CA GLU A 85 -8.76 -2.73 -1.33
C GLU A 85 -10.24 -3.04 -1.06
N VAL A 86 -11.04 -2.01 -0.78
CA VAL A 86 -12.49 -2.16 -0.61
C VAL A 86 -13.19 -2.30 -1.96
N ALA A 87 -12.83 -1.47 -2.95
CA ALA A 87 -13.46 -1.46 -4.27
C ALA A 87 -13.26 -2.79 -5.02
N ASP A 88 -12.09 -3.43 -4.89
CA ASP A 88 -11.79 -4.73 -5.52
C ASP A 88 -12.74 -5.85 -5.08
N LEU A 89 -13.36 -5.72 -3.91
CA LEU A 89 -14.38 -6.65 -3.43
C LEU A 89 -15.82 -6.27 -3.85
N LEU A 90 -16.03 -5.00 -4.25
CA LEU A 90 -17.36 -4.48 -4.61
C LEU A 90 -17.66 -4.59 -6.11
N TYR A 91 -16.63 -4.53 -6.95
CA TYR A 91 -16.79 -4.44 -8.40
C TYR A 91 -16.23 -5.65 -9.12
N ILE A 92 -16.64 -5.78 -10.37
CA ILE A 92 -16.08 -6.74 -11.34
C ILE A 92 -15.48 -5.97 -12.51
N SER A 93 -14.55 -6.62 -13.21
CA SER A 93 -13.91 -6.11 -14.42
C SER A 93 -13.98 -7.15 -15.54
N PRO A 94 -13.88 -6.77 -16.83
CA PRO A 94 -13.86 -7.73 -17.92
C PRO A 94 -12.81 -8.82 -17.76
N LEU A 95 -11.60 -8.45 -17.33
CA LEU A 95 -10.45 -9.32 -17.15
C LEU A 95 -9.89 -9.20 -15.74
N ARG A 96 -9.11 -10.20 -15.32
CA ARG A 96 -8.34 -10.18 -14.06
C ARG A 96 -6.98 -10.86 -14.24
N TYR A 97 -6.10 -10.74 -13.26
CA TYR A 97 -4.91 -11.58 -13.15
C TYR A 97 -5.23 -12.91 -12.44
N ASP A 98 -4.68 -14.00 -12.98
CA ASP A 98 -4.66 -15.28 -12.28
C ASP A 98 -3.56 -15.33 -11.20
N LYS A 99 -3.42 -16.47 -10.53
CA LYS A 99 -2.40 -16.69 -9.49
C LYS A 99 -0.95 -16.53 -9.97
N ASN A 100 -0.69 -16.66 -11.27
CA ASN A 100 0.62 -16.53 -11.89
C ASN A 100 0.86 -15.13 -12.47
N LEU A 101 -0.10 -14.20 -12.29
CA LEU A 101 -0.12 -12.86 -12.87
C LEU A 101 -0.29 -12.86 -14.39
N GLU A 102 -0.94 -13.88 -14.94
CA GLU A 102 -1.38 -13.93 -16.33
C GLU A 102 -2.81 -13.39 -16.44
N ILE A 103 -3.11 -12.70 -17.55
CA ILE A 103 -4.44 -12.09 -17.76
C ILE A 103 -5.42 -13.18 -18.20
N GLU A 104 -6.53 -13.32 -17.48
CA GLU A 104 -7.61 -14.23 -17.78
C GLU A 104 -8.97 -13.52 -17.88
N PRO A 105 -9.96 -14.11 -18.59
CA PRO A 105 -11.35 -13.66 -18.56
C PRO A 105 -11.91 -13.70 -17.14
N TYR A 106 -12.71 -12.66 -16.77
CA TYR A 106 -13.39 -12.59 -15.47
C TYR A 106 -14.89 -12.34 -15.66
N ALA A 107 -15.35 -11.06 -15.73
CA ALA A 107 -16.73 -10.78 -16.16
C ALA A 107 -16.93 -11.05 -17.66
N ALA A 108 -15.88 -11.00 -18.46
CA ALA A 108 -15.92 -11.56 -19.81
C ALA A 108 -15.93 -13.10 -19.74
N GLU A 109 -16.75 -13.74 -20.54
CA GLU A 109 -16.66 -15.17 -20.83
C GLU A 109 -15.47 -15.46 -21.73
N SER A 110 -15.20 -14.55 -22.69
CA SER A 110 -14.07 -14.62 -23.60
C SER A 110 -13.66 -13.25 -24.12
N PHE A 111 -12.41 -13.17 -24.58
CA PHE A 111 -11.94 -12.03 -25.35
C PHE A 111 -11.05 -12.50 -26.51
N ALA A 112 -10.94 -11.68 -27.56
CA ALA A 112 -10.09 -11.94 -28.70
C ALA A 112 -9.26 -10.69 -29.03
N VAL A 113 -7.97 -10.94 -29.33
CA VAL A 113 -7.04 -9.93 -29.85
C VAL A 113 -6.99 -10.07 -31.36
N LEU A 114 -7.33 -9.01 -32.06
CA LEU A 114 -7.49 -8.96 -33.51
C LEU A 114 -6.61 -7.86 -34.13
N ASP A 115 -6.37 -7.94 -35.43
CA ASP A 115 -5.66 -6.91 -36.20
C ASP A 115 -4.32 -6.49 -35.57
N ASP A 116 -3.49 -7.48 -35.25
CA ASP A 116 -2.17 -7.31 -34.63
C ASP A 116 -2.22 -6.46 -33.33
N GLY A 117 -3.24 -6.70 -32.50
CA GLY A 117 -3.41 -6.03 -31.20
C GLY A 117 -4.09 -4.67 -31.27
N ARG A 118 -4.53 -4.21 -32.46
CA ARG A 118 -5.23 -2.94 -32.61
C ARG A 118 -6.73 -3.03 -32.40
N ARG A 119 -7.29 -4.23 -32.26
CA ARG A 119 -8.71 -4.43 -31.99
C ARG A 119 -8.89 -5.55 -30.97
N LEU A 120 -9.73 -5.28 -29.99
CA LEU A 120 -10.12 -6.26 -28.97
C LEU A 120 -11.64 -6.45 -29.03
N ARG A 121 -12.08 -7.70 -28.96
CA ARG A 121 -13.49 -8.06 -28.85
C ARG A 121 -13.72 -8.80 -27.56
N PHE A 122 -14.76 -8.42 -26.83
CA PHE A 122 -15.16 -9.02 -25.56
C PHE A 122 -16.58 -9.56 -25.65
N THR A 123 -16.80 -10.71 -25.04
CA THR A 123 -18.15 -11.23 -24.76
C THR A 123 -18.28 -11.39 -23.26
N LEU A 124 -19.17 -10.64 -22.64
CA LEU A 124 -19.47 -10.72 -21.22
C LEU A 124 -20.30 -11.98 -20.91
N ARG A 125 -20.16 -12.51 -19.72
CA ARG A 125 -21.00 -13.60 -19.19
C ARG A 125 -22.44 -13.13 -19.13
N ASN A 126 -23.36 -14.00 -19.55
CA ASN A 126 -24.78 -13.73 -19.49
C ASN A 126 -25.32 -13.94 -18.05
N GLY A 127 -26.29 -13.13 -17.64
CA GLY A 127 -27.00 -13.28 -16.37
C GLY A 127 -26.26 -12.75 -15.14
N MET A 128 -25.11 -12.08 -15.29
CA MET A 128 -24.48 -11.34 -14.19
C MET A 128 -25.40 -10.19 -13.72
N ARG A 129 -25.44 -9.94 -12.42
CA ARG A 129 -26.33 -8.93 -11.84
C ARG A 129 -25.59 -8.01 -10.87
N TRP A 130 -25.99 -6.77 -10.88
CA TRP A 130 -25.74 -5.82 -9.80
C TRP A 130 -26.49 -6.26 -8.53
N GLU A 131 -26.05 -5.78 -7.36
CA GLU A 131 -26.68 -6.16 -6.08
C GLU A 131 -28.15 -5.67 -5.94
N ASP A 132 -28.59 -4.70 -6.74
CA ASP A 132 -29.96 -4.23 -6.82
C ASP A 132 -30.85 -5.06 -7.78
N GLY A 133 -30.25 -6.04 -8.47
CA GLY A 133 -30.93 -6.99 -9.34
C GLY A 133 -30.90 -6.65 -10.82
N GLU A 134 -30.47 -5.45 -11.22
CA GLU A 134 -30.27 -5.08 -12.62
C GLU A 134 -29.15 -5.92 -13.26
N GLU A 135 -29.24 -6.13 -14.56
CA GLU A 135 -28.30 -6.98 -15.27
C GLU A 135 -27.05 -6.21 -15.71
N VAL A 136 -25.87 -6.83 -15.54
CA VAL A 136 -24.62 -6.26 -16.06
C VAL A 136 -24.53 -6.52 -17.57
N THR A 137 -24.31 -5.47 -18.35
CA THR A 137 -24.32 -5.54 -19.81
C THR A 137 -23.13 -4.80 -20.42
N ALA A 138 -22.93 -4.95 -21.73
CA ALA A 138 -21.91 -4.21 -22.48
C ALA A 138 -22.15 -2.68 -22.45
N GLU A 139 -23.40 -2.24 -22.21
CA GLU A 139 -23.71 -0.82 -22.06
C GLU A 139 -23.08 -0.21 -20.80
N ASP A 140 -22.95 -0.98 -19.70
CA ASP A 140 -22.28 -0.53 -18.48
C ASP A 140 -20.79 -0.29 -18.75
N MET A 141 -20.14 -1.17 -19.53
CA MET A 141 -18.74 -0.97 -19.90
C MET A 141 -18.56 0.22 -20.85
N HIS A 142 -19.45 0.41 -21.81
CA HIS A 142 -19.44 1.57 -22.68
C HIS A 142 -19.65 2.89 -21.91
N PHE A 143 -20.58 2.88 -20.96
CA PHE A 143 -20.80 4.00 -20.03
C PHE A 143 -19.55 4.28 -19.20
N THR A 144 -18.94 3.24 -18.63
CA THR A 144 -17.69 3.34 -17.86
C THR A 144 -16.60 4.03 -18.67
N TRP A 145 -16.37 3.56 -19.90
CA TRP A 145 -15.38 4.16 -20.80
C TRP A 145 -15.66 5.67 -21.02
N LYS A 146 -16.92 6.05 -21.30
CA LYS A 146 -17.30 7.46 -21.51
C LYS A 146 -17.03 8.31 -20.26
N VAL A 147 -17.45 7.83 -19.10
CA VAL A 147 -17.27 8.55 -17.82
C VAL A 147 -15.81 8.75 -17.50
N VAL A 148 -14.99 7.73 -17.70
CA VAL A 148 -13.55 7.80 -17.39
C VAL A 148 -12.81 8.72 -18.35
N CYS A 149 -13.21 8.75 -19.64
CA CYS A 149 -12.63 9.63 -20.65
C CYS A 149 -13.11 11.09 -20.55
N ASP A 150 -14.22 11.35 -19.86
CA ASP A 150 -14.74 12.70 -19.70
C ASP A 150 -13.75 13.57 -18.88
N PRO A 151 -13.27 14.70 -19.45
CA PRO A 151 -12.40 15.62 -18.71
C PRO A 151 -13.03 16.15 -17.42
N ALA A 152 -14.37 16.26 -17.34
CA ALA A 152 -15.08 16.70 -16.14
C ALA A 152 -14.94 15.68 -14.98
N THR A 153 -14.76 14.40 -15.28
CA THR A 153 -14.46 13.35 -14.28
C THR A 153 -13.09 13.58 -13.65
N GLY A 154 -12.09 13.99 -14.44
CA GLY A 154 -10.74 14.23 -13.96
C GLY A 154 -10.05 12.96 -13.45
N SER A 155 -10.40 11.80 -14.00
CA SER A 155 -9.83 10.51 -13.59
C SER A 155 -8.31 10.47 -13.81
N PRO A 156 -7.52 10.01 -12.83
CA PRO A 156 -6.10 9.75 -13.02
C PRO A 156 -5.83 8.54 -13.94
N TYR A 157 -6.84 7.74 -14.26
CA TYR A 157 -6.75 6.51 -15.07
C TYR A 157 -7.29 6.69 -16.50
N ALA A 158 -7.68 7.90 -16.90
CA ALA A 158 -8.29 8.18 -18.19
C ALA A 158 -7.37 7.84 -19.38
N GLN A 159 -6.05 7.97 -19.22
CA GLN A 159 -5.08 7.88 -20.32
C GLN A 159 -5.10 6.54 -21.07
N ASP A 160 -5.41 5.43 -20.39
CA ASP A 160 -5.49 4.11 -21.04
C ASP A 160 -6.75 3.98 -21.90
N PHE A 161 -7.89 4.46 -21.38
CA PHE A 161 -9.17 4.47 -22.09
C PHE A 161 -9.22 5.51 -23.20
N GLN A 162 -8.46 6.61 -23.08
CA GLN A 162 -8.32 7.62 -24.14
C GLN A 162 -7.55 7.11 -25.37
N MET A 163 -6.81 6.00 -25.25
CA MET A 163 -6.18 5.32 -26.39
C MET A 163 -7.19 4.60 -27.28
N VAL A 164 -8.40 4.35 -26.78
CA VAL A 164 -9.49 3.73 -27.55
C VAL A 164 -10.02 4.74 -28.56
N LYS A 165 -9.83 4.45 -29.85
CA LYS A 165 -10.33 5.26 -30.96
C LYS A 165 -11.84 5.11 -31.16
N GLU A 166 -12.32 3.89 -31.04
CA GLU A 166 -13.73 3.55 -31.23
C GLU A 166 -14.16 2.46 -30.27
N PHE A 167 -15.28 2.66 -29.60
CA PHE A 167 -15.98 1.65 -28.80
C PHE A 167 -17.31 1.32 -29.45
N ARG A 168 -17.49 0.08 -29.89
CA ARG A 168 -18.70 -0.36 -30.57
C ARG A 168 -19.41 -1.44 -29.79
N LEU A 169 -20.66 -1.22 -29.44
CA LEU A 169 -21.56 -2.25 -28.95
C LEU A 169 -21.94 -3.16 -30.11
N LEU A 170 -21.75 -4.46 -29.98
CA LEU A 170 -22.12 -5.46 -30.97
C LEU A 170 -23.52 -6.03 -30.69
N ASP A 171 -23.75 -6.35 -29.41
CA ASP A 171 -25.02 -6.80 -28.86
C ASP A 171 -25.09 -6.47 -27.36
N ARG A 172 -26.07 -7.04 -26.63
CA ARG A 172 -26.29 -6.78 -25.19
C ARG A 172 -25.09 -7.13 -24.32
N TYR A 173 -24.29 -8.14 -24.70
CA TYR A 173 -23.19 -8.66 -23.91
C TYR A 173 -21.84 -8.54 -24.60
N SER A 174 -21.81 -8.13 -25.87
CA SER A 174 -20.57 -8.09 -26.65
C SER A 174 -20.25 -6.67 -27.08
N PHE A 175 -18.97 -6.34 -26.97
CA PHE A 175 -18.44 -5.07 -27.46
C PHE A 175 -17.08 -5.25 -28.12
N GLU A 176 -16.71 -4.29 -28.92
CA GLU A 176 -15.44 -4.25 -29.63
C GLU A 176 -14.82 -2.87 -29.45
N VAL A 177 -13.51 -2.84 -29.23
CA VAL A 177 -12.73 -1.60 -29.12
C VAL A 177 -11.62 -1.61 -30.14
N THR A 178 -11.39 -0.46 -30.76
CA THR A 178 -10.35 -0.27 -31.77
C THR A 178 -9.38 0.81 -31.31
N TYR A 179 -8.10 0.54 -31.48
CA TYR A 179 -6.99 1.46 -31.21
C TYR A 179 -6.45 1.99 -32.54
N GLU A 180 -5.98 3.22 -32.59
CA GLU A 180 -5.41 3.80 -33.81
C GLU A 180 -4.10 3.10 -34.19
N GLN A 181 -3.31 2.74 -33.19
CA GLN A 181 -2.06 1.99 -33.29
C GLN A 181 -2.01 0.90 -32.22
N TYR A 182 -1.02 0.02 -32.32
CA TYR A 182 -0.76 -0.95 -31.25
C TYR A 182 -0.60 -0.24 -29.91
N PHE A 183 -1.26 -0.76 -28.89
CA PHE A 183 -1.16 -0.28 -27.50
C PHE A 183 -0.83 -1.44 -26.58
N ALA A 184 0.37 -1.44 -26.01
CA ALA A 184 0.88 -2.56 -25.21
C ALA A 184 0.00 -2.92 -24.01
N ARG A 185 -0.70 -1.93 -23.43
CA ARG A 185 -1.64 -2.14 -22.32
C ARG A 185 -3.09 -2.39 -22.78
N ALA A 186 -3.32 -2.52 -24.09
CA ALA A 186 -4.68 -2.66 -24.62
C ALA A 186 -5.50 -3.71 -23.85
N VAL A 187 -4.94 -4.91 -23.64
CA VAL A 187 -5.62 -5.97 -22.88
C VAL A 187 -5.70 -5.64 -21.39
N ALA A 188 -4.59 -5.21 -20.78
CA ALA A 188 -4.52 -4.94 -19.35
C ALA A 188 -5.44 -3.79 -18.88
N SER A 189 -5.76 -2.83 -19.76
CA SER A 189 -6.67 -1.72 -19.44
C SER A 189 -8.11 -2.18 -19.14
N TRP A 190 -8.49 -3.40 -19.57
CA TRP A 190 -9.82 -3.97 -19.31
C TRP A 190 -9.90 -4.79 -18.01
N MET A 191 -8.89 -4.72 -17.17
CA MET A 191 -8.95 -5.16 -15.77
C MET A 191 -9.49 -4.08 -14.83
N ASN A 192 -9.87 -2.92 -15.36
CA ASN A 192 -10.49 -1.85 -14.60
C ASN A 192 -11.99 -2.13 -14.35
N PRO A 193 -12.55 -1.72 -13.18
CA PRO A 193 -13.91 -2.00 -12.77
C PRO A 193 -14.99 -1.46 -13.72
N ILE A 194 -16.10 -2.20 -13.85
CA ILE A 194 -17.32 -1.76 -14.55
C ILE A 194 -18.16 -0.91 -13.59
N LEU A 195 -18.75 0.20 -14.07
CA LEU A 195 -19.65 1.07 -13.32
C LEU A 195 -21.10 0.87 -13.76
N PRO A 196 -22.10 0.94 -12.83
CA PRO A 196 -23.51 0.76 -13.13
C PRO A 196 -24.09 1.97 -13.87
N LYS A 197 -24.35 1.81 -15.17
CA LYS A 197 -24.95 2.85 -16.00
C LYS A 197 -26.30 3.30 -15.47
N HIS A 198 -27.18 2.35 -15.11
CA HIS A 198 -28.55 2.64 -14.68
C HIS A 198 -28.65 3.54 -13.43
N ILE A 199 -27.58 3.58 -12.61
CA ILE A 199 -27.52 4.46 -11.44
C ILE A 199 -26.79 5.78 -11.76
N LEU A 200 -25.69 5.72 -12.50
CA LEU A 200 -24.76 6.85 -12.61
C LEU A 200 -25.01 7.72 -13.84
N GLU A 201 -25.78 7.24 -14.82
CA GLU A 201 -26.10 8.05 -16.01
C GLU A 201 -26.84 9.34 -15.63
N GLY A 202 -26.34 10.47 -16.13
CA GLY A 202 -26.87 11.79 -15.81
C GLY A 202 -26.44 12.37 -14.46
N GLN A 203 -25.67 11.63 -13.64
CA GLN A 203 -25.13 12.15 -12.39
C GLN A 203 -23.75 12.81 -12.58
N ASN A 204 -23.45 13.79 -11.73
CA ASN A 204 -22.07 14.27 -11.62
C ASN A 204 -21.27 13.27 -10.78
N ILE A 205 -20.37 12.54 -11.45
CA ILE A 205 -19.59 11.45 -10.85
C ILE A 205 -18.72 11.90 -9.65
N ARG A 206 -18.31 13.18 -9.61
CA ARG A 206 -17.46 13.73 -8.55
C ARG A 206 -18.21 14.07 -7.26
N SER A 207 -19.53 14.24 -7.34
CA SER A 207 -20.37 14.66 -6.21
C SER A 207 -21.53 13.71 -5.89
N THR A 208 -21.60 12.58 -6.59
CA THR A 208 -22.66 11.60 -6.38
C THR A 208 -22.55 10.93 -5.00
N PRO A 209 -23.68 10.65 -4.32
CA PRO A 209 -23.71 9.84 -3.10
C PRO A 209 -23.17 8.41 -3.30
N PHE A 210 -23.11 7.94 -4.54
CA PHE A 210 -22.58 6.63 -4.91
C PHE A 210 -21.15 6.41 -4.40
N ALA A 211 -20.35 7.47 -4.29
CA ALA A 211 -19.00 7.44 -3.72
C ALA A 211 -18.94 6.83 -2.30
N ARG A 212 -20.04 6.88 -1.55
CA ARG A 212 -20.16 6.39 -0.16
C ARG A 212 -21.17 5.25 -0.02
N LYS A 213 -22.00 5.02 -1.02
CA LYS A 213 -23.02 3.97 -1.07
C LYS A 213 -23.04 3.35 -2.47
N PRO A 214 -21.94 2.69 -2.86
CA PRO A 214 -21.88 2.06 -4.18
C PRO A 214 -22.84 0.88 -4.27
N VAL A 215 -23.25 0.59 -5.49
CA VAL A 215 -23.93 -0.63 -5.91
C VAL A 215 -22.94 -1.40 -6.79
N GLY A 216 -22.54 -2.58 -6.35
CA GLY A 216 -21.52 -3.41 -7.00
C GLY A 216 -22.11 -4.68 -7.62
N ALA A 217 -21.25 -5.40 -8.34
CA ALA A 217 -21.53 -6.74 -8.85
C ALA A 217 -20.45 -7.77 -8.37
N GLY A 218 -19.56 -7.35 -7.47
CA GLY A 218 -18.46 -8.13 -6.95
C GLY A 218 -18.85 -9.19 -5.91
N PRO A 219 -17.84 -9.89 -5.36
CA PRO A 219 -18.06 -10.94 -4.36
C PRO A 219 -18.69 -10.42 -3.05
N TYR A 220 -18.50 -9.15 -2.75
CA TYR A 220 -19.09 -8.51 -1.57
C TYR A 220 -19.85 -7.23 -1.95
N ARG A 221 -20.77 -6.81 -1.06
CA ARG A 221 -21.54 -5.56 -1.15
C ARG A 221 -21.32 -4.71 0.09
N LEU A 222 -21.41 -3.39 -0.04
CA LEU A 222 -21.27 -2.49 1.10
C LEU A 222 -22.46 -2.62 2.06
N LYS A 223 -22.20 -3.08 3.30
CA LYS A 223 -23.21 -3.17 4.36
C LYS A 223 -23.25 -1.90 5.21
N ALA A 224 -22.10 -1.37 5.59
CA ALA A 224 -22.00 -0.16 6.41
C ALA A 224 -20.64 0.52 6.26
N TRP A 225 -20.63 1.83 6.34
CA TRP A 225 -19.41 2.64 6.44
C TRP A 225 -19.54 3.63 7.60
N GLU A 226 -18.87 3.33 8.71
CA GLU A 226 -18.79 4.15 9.91
C GLU A 226 -17.47 4.93 9.86
N SER A 227 -17.51 6.20 9.41
CA SER A 227 -16.32 7.03 9.22
C SER A 227 -15.42 7.08 10.45
N GLY A 228 -14.11 6.95 10.23
CA GLY A 228 -13.10 6.92 11.28
C GLY A 228 -13.09 5.64 12.12
N SER A 229 -13.98 4.67 11.86
CA SER A 229 -14.14 3.44 12.64
C SER A 229 -13.95 2.18 11.80
N ARG A 230 -14.87 1.94 10.86
CA ARG A 230 -14.84 0.71 10.06
C ARG A 230 -15.67 0.79 8.78
N ILE A 231 -15.31 -0.07 7.84
CA ILE A 231 -16.11 -0.41 6.65
C ILE A 231 -16.48 -1.87 6.77
N THR A 232 -17.77 -2.20 6.63
CA THR A 232 -18.29 -3.56 6.70
C THR A 232 -18.91 -3.93 5.36
N LEU A 233 -18.46 -5.05 4.80
CA LEU A 233 -18.99 -5.63 3.58
C LEU A 233 -19.71 -6.94 3.92
N ALA A 234 -20.78 -7.26 3.19
CA ALA A 234 -21.49 -8.52 3.29
C ALA A 234 -21.31 -9.34 2.01
N ALA A 235 -21.20 -10.67 2.13
CA ALA A 235 -21.11 -11.56 0.99
C ALA A 235 -22.30 -11.35 0.03
N SER A 236 -22.02 -11.20 -1.26
CA SER A 236 -23.04 -11.01 -2.29
C SER A 236 -23.70 -12.34 -2.65
N PRO A 237 -25.02 -12.50 -2.50
CA PRO A 237 -25.70 -13.71 -2.90
C PRO A 237 -25.85 -13.85 -4.43
N THR A 238 -25.62 -12.75 -5.17
CA THR A 238 -25.80 -12.65 -6.62
C THR A 238 -24.48 -12.68 -7.38
N TYR A 239 -23.35 -12.85 -6.68
CA TYR A 239 -22.03 -12.91 -7.33
C TYR A 239 -21.96 -14.11 -8.29
N PHE A 240 -21.55 -13.85 -9.51
CA PHE A 240 -21.65 -14.81 -10.62
C PHE A 240 -20.73 -16.04 -10.49
N GLU A 241 -19.61 -15.94 -9.78
CA GLU A 241 -18.75 -17.10 -9.47
C GLU A 241 -19.19 -17.86 -8.22
N GLY A 242 -20.32 -17.49 -7.62
CA GLY A 242 -20.88 -18.07 -6.42
C GLY A 242 -20.63 -17.20 -5.18
N ARG A 243 -21.57 -17.29 -4.23
CA ARG A 243 -21.47 -16.52 -2.98
C ARG A 243 -20.20 -16.90 -2.22
N PRO A 244 -19.38 -15.91 -1.76
CA PRO A 244 -18.24 -16.18 -0.89
C PRO A 244 -18.66 -16.91 0.40
N HIS A 245 -17.78 -17.78 0.91
CA HIS A 245 -18.08 -18.56 2.12
C HIS A 245 -18.03 -17.72 3.40
N ILE A 246 -17.24 -16.65 3.45
CA ILE A 246 -17.17 -15.73 4.59
C ILE A 246 -18.31 -14.72 4.47
N ASP A 247 -19.19 -14.64 5.47
CA ASP A 247 -20.38 -13.79 5.43
C ASP A 247 -20.07 -12.29 5.45
N GLU A 248 -19.06 -11.88 6.21
CA GLU A 248 -18.69 -10.46 6.34
C GLU A 248 -17.19 -10.22 6.29
N VAL A 249 -16.82 -9.14 5.62
CA VAL A 249 -15.47 -8.55 5.65
C VAL A 249 -15.53 -7.21 6.38
N VAL A 250 -14.68 -7.02 7.37
CA VAL A 250 -14.61 -5.78 8.15
C VAL A 250 -13.23 -5.18 8.06
N TYR A 251 -13.12 -3.98 7.54
CA TYR A 251 -11.91 -3.16 7.59
C TYR A 251 -12.03 -2.21 8.79
N ARG A 252 -11.26 -2.46 9.86
CA ARG A 252 -11.17 -1.57 11.02
C ARG A 252 -10.11 -0.51 10.77
N ILE A 253 -10.48 0.77 10.93
CA ILE A 253 -9.57 1.88 10.72
C ILE A 253 -8.77 2.09 12.00
N ILE A 254 -7.49 1.73 11.95
CA ILE A 254 -6.56 1.81 13.08
C ILE A 254 -5.27 2.47 12.57
N PRO A 255 -5.15 3.81 12.63
CA PRO A 255 -4.08 4.56 11.98
C PRO A 255 -2.73 4.50 12.72
N ASP A 256 -2.44 3.36 13.37
CA ASP A 256 -1.19 3.10 14.09
C ASP A 256 -0.84 1.61 14.05
N VAL A 257 0.35 1.28 13.53
CA VAL A 257 0.79 -0.12 13.34
C VAL A 257 1.01 -0.87 14.65
N SER A 258 1.41 -0.19 15.71
CA SER A 258 1.62 -0.80 17.03
C SER A 258 0.29 -1.16 17.67
N THR A 259 -0.70 -0.29 17.56
CA THR A 259 -2.07 -0.55 18.00
C THR A 259 -2.71 -1.68 17.20
N THR A 260 -2.53 -1.70 15.86
CA THR A 260 -3.01 -2.79 15.00
C THR A 260 -2.43 -4.14 15.44
N PHE A 261 -1.14 -4.19 15.75
CA PHE A 261 -0.49 -5.40 16.25
C PHE A 261 -1.04 -5.86 17.61
N LEU A 262 -1.28 -4.93 18.55
CA LEU A 262 -1.88 -5.24 19.85
C LEU A 262 -3.32 -5.74 19.73
N GLU A 263 -4.10 -5.17 18.83
CA GLU A 263 -5.46 -5.62 18.52
C GLU A 263 -5.47 -7.04 17.91
N ALA A 264 -4.51 -7.34 17.02
CA ALA A 264 -4.33 -8.71 16.49
C ALA A 264 -3.93 -9.68 17.59
N LYS A 265 -2.97 -9.31 18.46
CA LYS A 265 -2.58 -10.10 19.64
C LYS A 265 -3.73 -10.32 20.61
N ALA A 266 -4.65 -9.38 20.74
CA ALA A 266 -5.87 -9.51 21.53
C ALA A 266 -6.97 -10.34 20.83
N GLY A 267 -6.73 -10.88 19.63
CA GLY A 267 -7.69 -11.68 18.85
C GLY A 267 -8.82 -10.87 18.22
N LYS A 268 -8.68 -9.54 18.15
CA LYS A 268 -9.69 -8.64 17.58
C LYS A 268 -9.50 -8.36 16.08
N LEU A 269 -8.38 -8.79 15.50
CA LEU A 269 -8.11 -8.80 14.07
C LEU A 269 -7.77 -10.21 13.62
N ASP A 270 -8.20 -10.54 12.44
CA ASP A 270 -7.97 -11.85 11.82
C ASP A 270 -6.80 -11.81 10.82
N VAL A 271 -6.63 -10.66 10.17
CA VAL A 271 -5.53 -10.41 9.24
C VAL A 271 -4.80 -9.14 9.65
N VAL A 272 -3.49 -9.21 9.70
CA VAL A 272 -2.64 -8.09 10.08
C VAL A 272 -1.35 -8.08 9.25
N GLY A 273 -1.01 -6.91 8.72
CA GLY A 273 0.33 -6.63 8.22
C GLY A 273 1.32 -6.49 9.37
N LEU A 274 2.49 -7.08 9.25
CA LEU A 274 3.52 -7.07 10.28
C LEU A 274 4.70 -6.20 9.85
N THR A 275 5.21 -5.40 10.77
CA THR A 275 6.53 -4.78 10.59
C THR A 275 7.62 -5.85 10.68
N PRO A 276 8.82 -5.62 10.12
CA PRO A 276 9.95 -6.53 10.25
C PRO A 276 10.27 -6.92 11.69
N GLN A 277 10.19 -5.97 12.61
CA GLN A 277 10.41 -6.23 14.03
C GLN A 277 9.34 -7.16 14.62
N GLN A 278 8.07 -6.92 14.30
CA GLN A 278 6.97 -7.77 14.73
C GLN A 278 7.12 -9.18 14.13
N TYR A 279 7.39 -9.27 12.83
CA TYR A 279 7.53 -10.54 12.12
C TYR A 279 8.68 -11.40 12.66
N LEU A 280 9.86 -10.80 12.86
CA LEU A 280 11.07 -11.51 13.26
C LEU A 280 11.14 -11.80 14.77
N ARG A 281 10.63 -10.90 15.63
CA ARG A 281 10.90 -10.94 17.07
C ARG A 281 9.67 -11.07 17.94
N GLN A 282 8.52 -10.49 17.54
CA GLN A 282 7.36 -10.41 18.43
C GLN A 282 6.31 -11.49 18.13
N THR A 283 6.36 -12.10 16.94
CA THR A 283 5.45 -13.17 16.54
C THR A 283 6.07 -14.58 16.64
N ASP A 284 7.28 -14.69 17.17
CA ASP A 284 7.91 -16.00 17.42
C ASP A 284 7.61 -16.50 18.86
N THR A 285 6.34 -16.60 19.19
CA THR A 285 5.85 -17.07 20.48
C THR A 285 4.89 -18.25 20.31
N PRO A 286 4.67 -19.10 21.36
CA PRO A 286 3.69 -20.19 21.30
C PRO A 286 2.29 -19.72 20.87
N TYR A 287 1.85 -18.56 21.36
CA TYR A 287 0.56 -17.95 20.99
C TYR A 287 0.47 -17.71 19.47
N TRP A 288 1.43 -16.97 18.89
CA TRP A 288 1.41 -16.63 17.48
C TRP A 288 1.51 -17.86 16.57
N ARG A 289 2.36 -18.85 16.94
CA ARG A 289 2.49 -20.11 16.20
C ARG A 289 1.22 -20.94 16.22
N ARG A 290 0.40 -20.82 17.27
CA ARG A 290 -0.89 -21.50 17.38
C ARG A 290 -2.00 -20.78 16.63
N GLU A 291 -2.12 -19.46 16.86
CA GLU A 291 -3.27 -18.68 16.40
C GLU A 291 -3.13 -18.17 14.96
N PHE A 292 -1.92 -18.06 14.42
CA PHE A 292 -1.69 -17.41 13.14
C PHE A 292 -0.80 -18.23 12.20
N ASN A 293 -1.09 -18.13 10.89
CA ASN A 293 -0.19 -18.46 9.80
C ASN A 293 0.52 -17.17 9.38
N LYS A 294 1.85 -17.23 9.22
CA LYS A 294 2.64 -16.11 8.71
C LYS A 294 2.97 -16.32 7.24
N TYR A 295 2.92 -15.25 6.47
CA TYR A 295 3.24 -15.22 5.05
C TYR A 295 4.27 -14.14 4.78
N GLU A 296 5.21 -14.42 3.88
CA GLU A 296 6.27 -13.51 3.49
C GLU A 296 6.60 -13.68 2.01
N TYR A 297 6.70 -12.57 1.28
CA TYR A 297 7.15 -12.52 -0.10
C TYR A 297 7.68 -11.13 -0.44
N LEU A 298 8.57 -11.02 -1.43
CA LEU A 298 9.01 -9.70 -1.89
C LEU A 298 7.81 -8.93 -2.47
N GLY A 299 7.46 -7.82 -1.84
CA GLY A 299 6.31 -7.00 -2.21
C GLY A 299 6.42 -6.42 -3.62
N SER A 300 5.30 -5.94 -4.14
CA SER A 300 5.26 -5.12 -5.37
C SER A 300 5.27 -3.62 -5.05
N LEU A 301 5.44 -3.24 -3.78
CA LEU A 301 5.55 -1.87 -3.32
C LEU A 301 7.02 -1.44 -3.33
N TYR A 302 7.36 -0.30 -3.94
CA TYR A 302 8.60 0.40 -3.62
C TYR A 302 8.32 1.66 -2.80
N VAL A 303 9.22 1.98 -1.87
CA VAL A 303 9.18 3.21 -1.08
C VAL A 303 10.19 4.20 -1.64
N PHE A 304 9.81 5.47 -1.67
CA PHE A 304 10.61 6.54 -2.25
C PHE A 304 10.56 7.83 -1.40
N LEU A 305 11.59 8.65 -1.53
CA LEU A 305 11.58 10.06 -1.18
C LEU A 305 11.36 10.85 -2.48
N GLY A 306 10.19 11.43 -2.65
CA GLY A 306 9.82 12.22 -3.83
C GLY A 306 9.96 13.70 -3.56
N PHE A 307 10.52 14.44 -4.51
CA PHE A 307 10.73 15.88 -4.42
C PHE A 307 9.67 16.63 -5.21
N ASN A 308 9.07 17.65 -4.63
CA ASN A 308 8.30 18.61 -5.42
C ASN A 308 9.25 19.42 -6.31
N LEU A 309 9.19 19.18 -7.62
CA LEU A 309 10.12 19.79 -8.57
C LEU A 309 9.77 21.25 -8.90
N GLU A 310 8.65 21.77 -8.39
CA GLU A 310 8.34 23.20 -8.41
C GLU A 310 8.92 23.95 -7.19
N HIS A 311 9.45 23.21 -6.19
CA HIS A 311 10.10 23.82 -5.04
C HIS A 311 11.45 24.44 -5.43
N PRO A 312 11.71 25.74 -5.14
CA PRO A 312 12.87 26.48 -5.66
C PRO A 312 14.24 25.86 -5.40
N VAL A 313 14.38 25.13 -4.29
CA VAL A 313 15.64 24.46 -3.91
C VAL A 313 15.76 23.08 -4.56
N LEU A 314 14.64 22.32 -4.63
CA LEU A 314 14.62 20.93 -5.07
C LEU A 314 14.52 20.76 -6.59
N GLN A 315 14.28 21.85 -7.34
CA GLN A 315 14.32 21.84 -8.81
C GLN A 315 15.75 21.69 -9.38
N ASP A 316 16.81 22.05 -8.62
CA ASP A 316 18.20 21.88 -9.05
C ASP A 316 18.61 20.40 -8.92
N VAL A 317 18.93 19.78 -10.04
CA VAL A 317 19.33 18.36 -10.10
C VAL A 317 20.57 18.06 -9.26
N ARG A 318 21.50 19.02 -9.13
CA ARG A 318 22.72 18.84 -8.31
C ARG A 318 22.35 18.70 -6.83
N VAL A 319 21.37 19.47 -6.36
CA VAL A 319 20.84 19.36 -5.00
C VAL A 319 20.19 17.99 -4.78
N ARG A 320 19.34 17.52 -5.71
CA ARG A 320 18.72 16.21 -5.59
C ARG A 320 19.74 15.06 -5.61
N ARG A 321 20.75 15.15 -6.48
CA ARG A 321 21.87 14.17 -6.50
C ARG A 321 22.66 14.19 -5.21
N ALA A 322 22.96 15.38 -4.66
CA ALA A 322 23.64 15.51 -3.37
C ALA A 322 22.82 14.87 -2.24
N ILE A 323 21.51 15.14 -2.18
CA ILE A 323 20.58 14.50 -1.23
C ILE A 323 20.63 12.98 -1.40
N SER A 324 20.57 12.47 -2.64
CA SER A 324 20.57 11.03 -2.92
C SER A 324 21.87 10.33 -2.50
N GLN A 325 23.02 11.04 -2.54
CA GLN A 325 24.32 10.57 -2.05
C GLN A 325 24.56 10.87 -0.57
N GLY A 326 23.72 11.67 0.06
CA GLY A 326 23.84 12.07 1.45
C GLY A 326 23.42 10.98 2.44
N PHE A 327 22.63 9.98 2.01
CA PHE A 327 22.14 8.91 2.88
C PHE A 327 22.38 7.52 2.29
N SER A 328 22.39 6.49 3.16
CA SER A 328 22.63 5.09 2.81
C SER A 328 21.32 4.30 2.73
N ARG A 329 21.03 3.72 1.57
CA ARG A 329 19.89 2.81 1.38
C ARG A 329 20.09 1.48 2.10
N GLU A 330 21.33 1.03 2.17
CA GLU A 330 21.73 -0.17 2.92
C GLU A 330 21.43 0.00 4.41
N ASP A 331 21.70 1.19 4.97
CA ASP A 331 21.38 1.49 6.37
C ASP A 331 19.85 1.54 6.59
N LEU A 332 19.09 2.03 5.62
CA LEU A 332 17.62 1.96 5.67
C LEU A 332 17.13 0.52 5.69
N VAL A 333 17.61 -0.32 4.77
CA VAL A 333 17.22 -1.75 4.74
C VAL A 333 17.64 -2.46 6.02
N LYS A 334 18.87 -2.22 6.51
CA LYS A 334 19.39 -2.85 7.72
C LYS A 334 18.73 -2.32 8.99
N GLY A 335 18.61 -1.00 9.11
CA GLY A 335 18.13 -0.34 10.34
C GLY A 335 16.62 -0.27 10.45
N VAL A 336 15.93 0.09 9.37
CA VAL A 336 14.46 0.25 9.35
C VAL A 336 13.78 -1.08 9.07
N LEU A 337 14.25 -1.83 8.05
CA LEU A 337 13.63 -3.08 7.64
C LEU A 337 14.26 -4.33 8.30
N MET A 338 15.31 -4.18 9.12
CA MET A 338 16.01 -5.31 9.74
C MET A 338 16.45 -6.39 8.73
N GLY A 339 16.82 -5.98 7.50
CA GLY A 339 17.14 -6.86 6.40
C GLY A 339 15.95 -7.44 5.64
N GLN A 340 14.73 -7.07 6.02
CA GLN A 340 13.49 -7.59 5.40
C GLN A 340 13.07 -6.73 4.19
N GLY A 341 13.90 -6.72 3.17
CA GLY A 341 13.70 -5.99 1.93
C GLY A 341 14.99 -5.84 1.16
N VAL A 342 14.93 -5.18 0.03
CA VAL A 342 16.07 -4.89 -0.83
C VAL A 342 16.14 -3.40 -1.18
N PRO A 343 17.32 -2.80 -1.39
CA PRO A 343 17.44 -1.45 -1.91
C PRO A 343 16.74 -1.32 -3.26
N ALA A 344 16.08 -0.17 -3.49
CA ALA A 344 15.45 0.17 -4.77
C ALA A 344 16.27 1.23 -5.50
N PHE A 345 16.34 1.13 -6.84
CA PHE A 345 17.05 2.09 -7.68
C PHE A 345 16.21 2.60 -8.86
N GLY A 346 15.02 2.10 -9.01
CA GLY A 346 14.08 2.48 -10.05
C GLY A 346 12.67 2.04 -9.70
N PRO A 347 11.71 2.30 -10.57
CA PRO A 347 10.30 2.00 -10.33
C PRO A 347 9.94 0.52 -10.53
N PHE A 348 10.88 -0.35 -10.92
CA PHE A 348 10.58 -1.74 -11.23
C PHE A 348 11.13 -2.70 -10.18
N LYS A 349 10.35 -3.76 -9.91
CA LYS A 349 10.72 -4.82 -8.97
C LYS A 349 11.94 -5.58 -9.50
N PRO A 350 12.96 -5.85 -8.65
CA PRO A 350 14.05 -6.74 -9.00
C PRO A 350 13.55 -8.09 -9.53
N GLY A 351 14.10 -8.52 -10.67
CA GLY A 351 13.72 -9.77 -11.33
C GLY A 351 12.55 -9.64 -12.33
N SER A 352 11.87 -8.47 -12.42
CA SER A 352 10.92 -8.23 -13.52
C SER A 352 11.66 -8.01 -14.84
N TRP A 353 11.01 -8.28 -15.95
CA TRP A 353 11.61 -8.14 -17.28
C TRP A 353 12.00 -6.70 -17.66
N ALA A 354 11.32 -5.71 -17.06
CA ALA A 354 11.63 -4.29 -17.27
C ALA A 354 12.75 -3.76 -16.36
N TYR A 355 13.15 -4.53 -15.34
CA TYR A 355 14.19 -4.12 -14.39
C TYR A 355 15.56 -3.97 -15.05
N HIS A 356 16.32 -2.94 -14.65
CA HIS A 356 17.66 -2.69 -15.14
C HIS A 356 18.72 -3.29 -14.19
N PRO A 357 19.26 -4.49 -14.47
CA PRO A 357 20.11 -5.20 -13.53
C PRO A 357 21.49 -4.57 -13.30
N ALA A 358 21.98 -3.77 -14.25
CA ALA A 358 23.28 -3.10 -14.14
C ALA A 358 23.20 -1.75 -13.41
N LEU A 359 21.99 -1.21 -13.21
CA LEU A 359 21.81 0.06 -12.50
C LEU A 359 21.97 -0.17 -10.99
N GLN A 360 22.78 0.66 -10.35
CA GLN A 360 23.00 0.62 -8.91
C GLN A 360 22.54 1.93 -8.27
N PRO A 361 21.97 1.88 -7.05
CA PRO A 361 21.65 3.11 -6.34
C PRO A 361 22.94 3.88 -6.03
N PRO A 362 22.88 5.21 -5.97
CA PRO A 362 23.99 5.99 -5.47
C PRO A 362 24.36 5.52 -4.06
N ARG A 363 25.62 5.18 -3.84
CA ARG A 363 26.13 4.92 -2.50
C ARG A 363 26.26 6.22 -1.73
N ARG A 364 26.14 6.15 -0.41
CA ARG A 364 26.38 7.32 0.43
C ARG A 364 27.85 7.77 0.27
N ASP A 365 28.00 9.02 -0.16
CA ASP A 365 29.31 9.68 -0.37
C ASP A 365 29.19 11.15 0.07
N VAL A 366 29.55 11.42 1.32
CA VAL A 366 29.47 12.74 1.92
C VAL A 366 30.37 13.76 1.21
N PRO A 367 31.64 13.45 0.89
CA PRO A 367 32.48 14.36 0.11
C PRO A 367 31.89 14.73 -1.25
N ALA A 368 31.44 13.75 -2.03
CA ALA A 368 30.84 13.99 -3.34
C ALA A 368 29.52 14.78 -3.23
N ALA A 369 28.68 14.47 -2.24
CA ALA A 369 27.44 15.22 -2.00
C ALA A 369 27.72 16.69 -1.65
N ARG A 370 28.69 16.97 -0.78
CA ARG A 370 29.10 18.36 -0.46
C ARG A 370 29.67 19.09 -1.67
N ALA A 371 30.45 18.40 -2.52
CA ALA A 371 30.97 18.98 -3.75
C ALA A 371 29.84 19.41 -4.71
N LEU A 372 28.82 18.56 -4.88
CA LEU A 372 27.62 18.89 -5.69
C LEU A 372 26.85 20.09 -5.12
N LEU A 373 26.72 20.20 -3.80
CA LEU A 373 26.08 21.37 -3.16
C LEU A 373 26.90 22.64 -3.40
N ALA A 374 28.23 22.58 -3.23
CA ALA A 374 29.12 23.72 -3.49
C ALA A 374 29.06 24.15 -4.97
N GLU A 375 29.05 23.19 -5.91
CA GLU A 375 28.86 23.45 -7.34
C GLU A 375 27.51 24.13 -7.65
N ALA A 376 26.47 23.77 -6.89
CA ALA A 376 25.16 24.40 -6.97
C ALA A 376 25.11 25.77 -6.26
N GLY A 377 26.20 26.19 -5.62
CA GLY A 377 26.34 27.49 -4.94
C GLY A 377 25.83 27.49 -3.49
N TRP A 378 25.77 26.29 -2.87
CA TRP A 378 25.41 26.12 -1.46
C TRP A 378 26.68 25.90 -0.63
N THR A 379 26.96 26.78 0.31
CA THR A 379 28.13 26.76 1.20
C THR A 379 27.73 27.21 2.60
N ASP A 380 28.29 26.67 3.63
CA ASP A 380 28.09 27.10 5.01
C ASP A 380 28.85 28.44 5.19
N THR A 381 28.14 29.57 5.18
CA THR A 381 28.76 30.91 5.23
C THR A 381 28.78 31.52 6.62
N ASP A 382 27.95 31.00 7.56
CA ASP A 382 27.85 31.51 8.93
C ASP A 382 28.41 30.52 10.00
N GLY A 383 28.77 29.32 9.59
CA GLY A 383 29.42 28.32 10.45
C GLY A 383 28.47 27.53 11.34
N ASP A 384 27.16 27.52 11.05
CA ASP A 384 26.16 26.79 11.82
C ASP A 384 26.07 25.30 11.45
N GLY A 385 26.82 24.88 10.42
CA GLY A 385 26.86 23.52 9.90
C GLY A 385 25.78 23.23 8.85
N ILE A 386 24.96 24.19 8.47
CA ILE A 386 23.98 24.09 7.37
C ILE A 386 24.49 24.95 6.21
N VAL A 387 24.45 24.39 5.01
CA VAL A 387 24.84 25.15 3.82
C VAL A 387 23.74 26.16 3.47
N ASP A 388 24.15 27.37 3.09
CA ASP A 388 23.26 28.43 2.71
C ASP A 388 23.58 28.99 1.31
N LYS A 389 22.62 29.68 0.72
CA LYS A 389 22.77 30.39 -0.54
C LYS A 389 21.98 31.69 -0.49
N ASN A 390 22.65 32.85 -0.71
CA ASN A 390 22.04 34.18 -0.59
C ASN A 390 21.37 34.41 0.79
N GLY A 391 22.00 33.94 1.87
CA GLY A 391 21.51 34.07 3.24
C GLY A 391 20.27 33.19 3.57
N ARG A 392 19.99 32.17 2.76
CA ARG A 392 18.89 31.23 2.99
C ARG A 392 19.48 29.82 3.21
N PRO A 393 19.18 29.17 4.31
CA PRO A 393 19.67 27.82 4.56
C PRO A 393 19.04 26.81 3.59
N LEU A 394 19.79 25.76 3.26
CA LEU A 394 19.27 24.61 2.53
C LEU A 394 18.39 23.78 3.47
N ALA A 395 17.12 24.08 3.47
CA ALA A 395 16.15 23.44 4.36
C ALA A 395 14.88 23.04 3.59
N PHE A 396 14.31 21.89 3.96
CA PHE A 396 13.02 21.44 3.45
C PHE A 396 12.32 20.48 4.43
N THR A 397 11.02 20.28 4.22
CA THR A 397 10.20 19.37 5.04
C THR A 397 9.95 18.07 4.29
N ILE A 398 10.14 16.94 4.96
CA ILE A 398 9.67 15.63 4.51
C ILE A 398 8.32 15.36 5.16
N LEU A 399 7.26 15.24 4.36
CA LEU A 399 5.95 14.80 4.81
C LEU A 399 5.81 13.29 4.66
N THR A 400 5.13 12.66 5.61
CA THR A 400 4.67 11.26 5.50
C THR A 400 3.41 11.05 6.31
N ASN A 401 2.76 9.90 6.18
CA ASN A 401 1.56 9.61 6.93
C ASN A 401 1.84 9.26 8.39
N GLN A 402 0.99 9.75 9.27
CA GLN A 402 0.97 9.38 10.68
C GLN A 402 0.73 7.88 10.85
N GLY A 403 1.29 7.29 11.90
CA GLY A 403 1.08 5.89 12.29
C GLY A 403 1.87 4.85 11.48
N ASN A 404 2.54 5.25 10.40
CA ASN A 404 3.45 4.38 9.67
C ASN A 404 4.88 4.51 10.21
N GLU A 405 5.20 3.73 11.24
CA GLU A 405 6.50 3.78 11.93
C GLU A 405 7.70 3.58 10.99
N GLN A 406 7.58 2.71 9.98
CA GLN A 406 8.66 2.46 9.02
C GLN A 406 8.99 3.72 8.20
N ARG A 407 7.97 4.42 7.69
CA ARG A 407 8.18 5.66 6.93
C ARG A 407 8.69 6.79 7.80
N ILE A 408 8.19 6.89 9.04
CA ILE A 408 8.65 7.89 10.01
C ILE A 408 10.12 7.65 10.36
N LEU A 409 10.50 6.40 10.67
CA LEU A 409 11.88 6.04 10.96
C LEU A 409 12.78 6.24 9.74
N THR A 410 12.32 5.92 8.54
CA THR A 410 13.04 6.21 7.29
C THR A 410 13.33 7.70 7.15
N ALA A 411 12.32 8.55 7.35
CA ALA A 411 12.49 10.01 7.31
C ALA A 411 13.48 10.50 8.35
N THR A 412 13.42 9.95 9.57
CA THR A 412 14.33 10.31 10.68
C THR A 412 15.79 9.92 10.39
N VAL A 413 16.01 8.73 9.82
CA VAL A 413 17.37 8.31 9.42
C VAL A 413 17.92 9.20 8.30
N ILE A 414 17.10 9.50 7.28
CA ILE A 414 17.48 10.41 6.19
C ILE A 414 17.78 11.81 6.75
N GLN A 415 16.93 12.35 7.61
CA GLN A 415 17.16 13.64 8.29
C GLN A 415 18.52 13.67 9.02
N ALA A 416 18.81 12.64 9.80
CA ALA A 416 20.07 12.59 10.54
C ALA A 416 21.29 12.54 9.61
N GLN A 417 21.24 11.72 8.55
CA GLN A 417 22.36 11.56 7.62
C GLN A 417 22.56 12.77 6.70
N LEU A 418 21.49 13.47 6.33
CA LEU A 418 21.60 14.69 5.49
C LEU A 418 22.22 15.86 6.23
N ARG A 419 22.18 15.88 7.56
CA ARG A 419 22.90 16.88 8.35
C ARG A 419 24.42 16.81 8.12
N ASP A 420 24.97 15.62 7.83
CA ASP A 420 26.40 15.43 7.54
C ASP A 420 26.83 16.13 6.24
N ILE A 421 25.91 16.45 5.36
CA ILE A 421 26.16 17.22 4.14
C ILE A 421 25.68 18.68 4.25
N GLY A 422 25.28 19.15 5.45
CA GLY A 422 24.83 20.51 5.69
C GLY A 422 23.41 20.79 5.25
N VAL A 423 22.52 19.79 5.19
CA VAL A 423 21.10 19.96 4.81
C VAL A 423 20.21 19.85 6.02
N ALA A 424 19.38 20.86 6.27
CA ALA A 424 18.39 20.87 7.34
C ALA A 424 17.07 20.27 6.86
N VAL A 425 16.65 19.16 7.48
CA VAL A 425 15.38 18.49 7.18
C VAL A 425 14.46 18.55 8.37
N GLN A 426 13.19 18.88 8.15
CA GLN A 426 12.12 18.68 9.13
C GLN A 426 11.27 17.48 8.73
N VAL A 427 10.90 16.66 9.70
CA VAL A 427 9.95 15.54 9.48
C VAL A 427 8.60 15.92 10.04
N ARG A 428 7.57 15.85 9.21
CA ARG A 428 6.20 16.13 9.60
C ARG A 428 5.29 14.97 9.21
N THR A 429 4.46 14.54 10.13
CA THR A 429 3.45 13.50 9.92
C THR A 429 2.06 14.10 9.80
N VAL A 430 1.23 13.52 8.94
CA VAL A 430 -0.15 13.96 8.66
C VAL A 430 -1.04 12.73 8.64
N GLU A 431 -2.28 12.86 9.11
CA GLU A 431 -3.31 11.82 9.00
C GLU A 431 -3.49 11.42 7.51
N TRP A 432 -3.76 10.12 7.26
CA TRP A 432 -3.73 9.55 5.90
C TRP A 432 -4.62 10.28 4.89
N ALA A 433 -5.90 10.46 5.21
CA ALA A 433 -6.83 11.07 4.25
C ALA A 433 -6.50 12.55 3.98
N ALA A 434 -6.06 13.28 5.01
CA ALA A 434 -5.58 14.66 4.86
C ALA A 434 -4.25 14.70 4.08
N PHE A 435 -3.34 13.75 4.33
CA PHE A 435 -2.08 13.64 3.62
C PHE A 435 -2.29 13.51 2.11
N ILE A 436 -3.19 12.63 1.69
CA ILE A 436 -3.52 12.46 0.26
C ILE A 436 -4.22 13.70 -0.29
N ARG A 437 -5.38 14.06 0.26
CA ARG A 437 -6.27 15.08 -0.35
C ARG A 437 -5.75 16.51 -0.26
N GLU A 438 -5.07 16.86 0.85
CA GLU A 438 -4.68 18.25 1.09
C GLU A 438 -3.23 18.54 0.73
N PHE A 439 -2.38 17.52 0.68
CA PHE A 439 -0.96 17.69 0.39
C PHE A 439 -0.55 17.03 -0.92
N VAL A 440 -0.74 15.73 -1.08
CA VAL A 440 -0.26 14.99 -2.26
C VAL A 440 -1.02 15.43 -3.52
N ASP A 441 -2.34 15.35 -3.53
CA ASP A 441 -3.18 15.68 -4.70
C ASP A 441 -3.09 17.17 -5.10
N LYS A 442 -2.70 18.04 -4.16
CA LYS A 442 -2.57 19.48 -4.39
C LYS A 442 -1.12 19.96 -4.56
N GLY A 443 -0.15 19.05 -4.54
CA GLY A 443 1.27 19.38 -4.63
C GLY A 443 1.78 20.29 -3.49
N ARG A 444 1.16 20.27 -2.31
CA ARG A 444 1.49 21.16 -1.18
C ARG A 444 2.51 20.53 -0.23
N PHE A 445 3.68 20.21 -0.74
CA PHE A 445 4.78 19.63 0.02
C PHE A 445 6.11 20.05 -0.58
N ASP A 446 7.20 20.00 0.20
CA ASP A 446 8.55 20.13 -0.31
C ASP A 446 9.05 18.76 -0.79
N ALA A 447 8.97 17.77 0.10
CA ALA A 447 9.29 16.38 -0.20
C ALA A 447 8.35 15.42 0.56
N ILE A 448 8.15 14.22 0.02
CA ILE A 448 7.29 13.19 0.63
C ILE A 448 8.02 11.83 0.71
N ILE A 449 7.76 11.07 1.78
CA ILE A 449 8.02 9.62 1.77
C ILE A 449 6.69 8.91 1.60
N LEU A 450 6.58 8.17 0.49
CA LEU A 450 5.40 7.43 0.08
C LEU A 450 5.84 6.13 -0.61
N GLY A 451 4.92 5.33 -1.08
CA GLY A 451 5.20 4.14 -1.87
C GLY A 451 4.20 3.96 -2.99
N TRP A 452 4.66 3.36 -4.07
CA TRP A 452 3.83 2.91 -5.18
C TRP A 452 3.75 1.39 -5.21
N THR A 453 2.54 0.86 -5.27
CA THR A 453 2.32 -0.53 -5.64
C THR A 453 2.34 -0.65 -7.16
N LEU A 454 3.18 -1.55 -7.66
CA LEU A 454 3.35 -1.76 -9.09
C LEU A 454 2.41 -2.87 -9.58
N PRO A 455 1.68 -2.64 -10.67
CA PRO A 455 1.03 -3.71 -11.41
C PRO A 455 2.08 -4.62 -12.07
N PRO A 456 1.70 -5.83 -12.49
CA PRO A 456 2.59 -6.73 -13.23
C PRO A 456 3.12 -6.14 -14.55
N ASP A 457 2.31 -5.38 -15.29
CA ASP A 457 2.78 -4.63 -16.45
C ASP A 457 3.57 -3.39 -15.99
N PRO A 458 4.79 -3.16 -16.51
CA PRO A 458 5.68 -2.08 -16.07
C PRO A 458 5.29 -0.69 -16.57
N ASP A 459 4.16 -0.53 -17.23
CA ASP A 459 3.72 0.79 -17.68
C ASP A 459 3.55 1.74 -16.50
N CYS A 460 4.32 2.80 -16.49
CA CYS A 460 4.33 3.83 -15.46
C CYS A 460 4.06 5.23 -16.04
N TYR A 461 3.44 5.30 -17.21
CA TYR A 461 3.06 6.57 -17.88
C TYR A 461 2.27 7.49 -16.96
N SER A 462 1.30 6.97 -16.23
CA SER A 462 0.46 7.74 -15.32
C SER A 462 1.25 8.43 -14.19
N VAL A 463 2.37 7.86 -13.79
CA VAL A 463 3.21 8.39 -12.70
C VAL A 463 4.30 9.33 -13.22
N TRP A 464 4.80 9.15 -14.44
CA TRP A 464 6.03 9.80 -14.89
C TRP A 464 5.88 10.71 -16.10
N HIS A 465 4.85 10.52 -16.94
CA HIS A 465 4.66 11.34 -18.12
C HIS A 465 4.28 12.78 -17.75
N SER A 466 4.83 13.78 -18.47
CA SER A 466 4.61 15.21 -18.19
C SER A 466 3.14 15.63 -18.25
N SER A 467 2.30 14.99 -19.07
CA SER A 467 0.86 15.26 -19.16
C SER A 467 0.10 14.93 -17.88
N GLN A 468 0.68 14.10 -17.02
CA GLN A 468 0.09 13.69 -15.74
C GLN A 468 0.53 14.60 -14.57
N ALA A 469 1.44 15.55 -14.79
CA ALA A 469 1.84 16.59 -13.84
C ALA A 469 0.77 17.69 -13.76
N ARG A 470 -0.40 17.31 -13.23
CA ARG A 470 -1.60 18.16 -13.10
C ARG A 470 -2.30 17.86 -11.78
N ALA A 471 -3.18 18.74 -11.34
CA ALA A 471 -3.99 18.51 -10.15
C ALA A 471 -4.78 17.21 -10.27
N GLY A 472 -4.65 16.33 -9.28
CA GLY A 472 -5.26 15.00 -9.26
C GLY A 472 -4.65 13.99 -10.24
N GLY A 473 -3.53 14.33 -10.90
CA GLY A 473 -2.72 13.38 -11.67
C GLY A 473 -1.75 12.62 -10.77
N LEU A 474 -1.28 11.46 -11.22
CA LEU A 474 -0.38 10.63 -10.42
C LEU A 474 1.09 11.07 -10.50
N ASN A 475 1.46 11.95 -11.43
CA ASN A 475 2.76 12.62 -11.44
C ASN A 475 2.76 13.78 -10.41
N MET A 476 2.64 13.39 -9.14
CA MET A 476 2.43 14.29 -8.00
C MET A 476 3.63 15.21 -7.71
N ILE A 477 4.81 14.87 -8.23
CA ILE A 477 6.04 15.66 -8.05
C ILE A 477 6.26 16.68 -9.16
N HIS A 478 5.37 16.76 -10.14
CA HIS A 478 5.43 17.64 -11.31
C HIS A 478 6.68 17.41 -12.18
N TYR A 479 7.13 16.16 -12.30
CA TYR A 479 8.26 15.80 -13.15
C TYR A 479 7.94 16.02 -14.62
N ARG A 480 8.89 16.63 -15.36
CA ARG A 480 8.76 16.91 -16.79
C ARG A 480 10.08 16.66 -17.48
N ASN A 481 10.09 15.75 -18.45
CA ASN A 481 11.26 15.43 -19.25
C ASN A 481 10.81 14.85 -20.59
N ALA A 482 11.15 15.52 -21.69
CA ALA A 482 10.71 15.14 -23.05
C ALA A 482 11.30 13.78 -23.50
N GLU A 483 12.50 13.39 -23.05
CA GLU A 483 13.07 12.09 -23.34
C GLU A 483 12.27 10.98 -22.62
N VAL A 484 11.92 11.19 -21.36
CA VAL A 484 11.11 10.26 -20.59
C VAL A 484 9.71 10.13 -21.18
N ASP A 485 9.08 11.24 -21.55
CA ASP A 485 7.77 11.22 -22.22
C ASP A 485 7.80 10.34 -23.46
N LYS A 486 8.79 10.57 -24.32
CA LYS A 486 8.94 9.78 -25.55
C LYS A 486 9.24 8.30 -25.26
N LEU A 487 10.08 7.97 -24.30
CA LEU A 487 10.38 6.58 -23.92
C LEU A 487 9.12 5.85 -23.46
N LEU A 488 8.26 6.52 -22.68
CA LEU A 488 7.01 5.95 -22.18
C LEU A 488 5.97 5.78 -23.32
N GLU A 489 5.89 6.74 -24.24
CA GLU A 489 5.03 6.66 -25.43
C GLU A 489 5.49 5.52 -26.37
N ASP A 490 6.79 5.46 -26.66
CA ASP A 490 7.37 4.41 -27.50
C ASP A 490 7.17 3.02 -26.86
N ALA A 491 7.35 2.87 -25.53
CA ALA A 491 7.11 1.61 -24.83
C ALA A 491 5.64 1.16 -24.91
N ARG A 492 4.69 2.09 -24.92
CA ARG A 492 3.27 1.80 -25.09
C ARG A 492 2.89 1.35 -26.50
N SER A 493 3.64 1.80 -27.50
CA SER A 493 3.40 1.48 -28.92
C SER A 493 4.26 0.36 -29.48
N THR A 494 5.13 -0.25 -28.68
CA THR A 494 6.05 -1.31 -29.07
C THR A 494 5.50 -2.71 -28.72
N PRO A 495 5.27 -3.62 -29.68
CA PRO A 495 4.78 -4.98 -29.41
C PRO A 495 5.86 -5.89 -28.81
N ASP A 496 7.10 -5.74 -29.25
CA ASP A 496 8.22 -6.59 -28.86
C ASP A 496 8.68 -6.32 -27.43
N GLN A 497 8.67 -7.35 -26.57
CA GLN A 497 8.99 -7.23 -25.16
C GLN A 497 10.45 -6.85 -24.92
N ASP A 498 11.39 -7.35 -25.71
CA ASP A 498 12.82 -7.05 -25.54
C ASP A 498 13.11 -5.58 -25.90
N THR A 499 12.49 -5.08 -26.95
CA THR A 499 12.55 -3.66 -27.33
C THR A 499 11.91 -2.78 -26.24
N ARG A 500 10.75 -3.17 -25.70
CA ARG A 500 10.13 -2.47 -24.56
C ARG A 500 11.05 -2.47 -23.33
N ALA A 501 11.72 -3.59 -23.04
CA ALA A 501 12.66 -3.69 -21.94
C ALA A 501 13.85 -2.72 -22.13
N ALA A 502 14.36 -2.56 -23.35
CA ALA A 502 15.42 -1.60 -23.63
C ALA A 502 14.97 -0.14 -23.39
N LEU A 503 13.73 0.21 -23.80
CA LEU A 503 13.15 1.53 -23.53
C LEU A 503 13.00 1.80 -22.02
N TYR A 504 12.50 0.82 -21.26
CA TYR A 504 12.39 0.95 -19.79
C TYR A 504 13.74 0.98 -19.08
N ARG A 505 14.78 0.32 -19.60
CA ARG A 505 16.14 0.47 -19.07
C ARG A 505 16.66 1.88 -19.27
N ARG A 506 16.50 2.44 -20.48
CA ARG A 506 16.88 3.83 -20.76
C ARG A 506 16.11 4.82 -19.88
N PHE A 507 14.82 4.60 -19.68
CA PHE A 507 14.01 5.40 -18.75
C PHE A 507 14.57 5.37 -17.33
N GLN A 508 14.96 4.21 -16.80
CA GLN A 508 15.56 4.11 -15.47
C GLN A 508 16.91 4.83 -15.38
N GLU A 509 17.73 4.81 -16.44
CA GLU A 509 18.98 5.57 -16.51
C GLU A 509 18.74 7.08 -16.39
N VAL A 510 17.74 7.61 -17.10
CA VAL A 510 17.37 9.02 -17.01
C VAL A 510 16.92 9.39 -15.59
N LEU A 511 16.05 8.57 -14.99
CA LEU A 511 15.63 8.80 -13.60
C LEU A 511 16.80 8.75 -12.61
N ALA A 512 17.74 7.83 -12.82
CA ALA A 512 18.95 7.74 -11.99
C ALA A 512 19.86 8.98 -12.14
N GLN A 513 19.90 9.59 -13.32
CA GLN A 513 20.64 10.83 -13.56
C GLN A 513 19.94 12.05 -12.97
N GLU A 514 18.63 12.14 -13.05
CA GLU A 514 17.87 13.33 -12.63
C GLU A 514 17.39 13.29 -11.19
N GLN A 515 17.32 12.10 -10.59
CA GLN A 515 16.88 11.88 -9.20
C GLN A 515 15.58 12.62 -8.84
N PRO A 516 14.50 12.52 -9.63
CA PRO A 516 13.21 13.12 -9.25
C PRO A 516 12.61 12.43 -8.02
N TYR A 517 12.87 11.11 -7.89
CA TYR A 517 12.74 10.31 -6.67
C TYR A 517 14.12 9.81 -6.23
N CYS A 518 14.36 9.79 -4.93
CA CYS A 518 15.29 8.84 -4.36
C CYS A 518 14.52 7.56 -4.08
N PHE A 519 14.66 6.54 -4.94
CA PHE A 519 14.15 5.20 -4.64
C PHE A 519 14.88 4.66 -3.41
N LEU A 520 14.17 4.15 -2.43
CA LEU A 520 14.73 3.77 -1.14
C LEU A 520 14.86 2.25 -1.01
N TYR A 521 13.75 1.55 -1.00
CA TYR A 521 13.71 0.09 -0.85
C TYR A 521 12.40 -0.52 -1.35
N VAL A 522 12.45 -1.83 -1.63
CA VAL A 522 11.31 -2.72 -1.78
C VAL A 522 11.24 -3.58 -0.53
N PRO A 523 10.22 -3.43 0.35
CA PRO A 523 10.11 -4.25 1.54
C PRO A 523 9.53 -5.63 1.20
N TYR A 524 9.82 -6.65 2.02
CA TYR A 524 9.01 -7.85 2.04
C TYR A 524 7.61 -7.52 2.56
N SER A 525 6.60 -8.03 1.89
CA SER A 525 5.23 -8.07 2.41
C SER A 525 5.16 -9.18 3.44
N GLN A 526 4.85 -8.82 4.67
CA GLN A 526 4.79 -9.73 5.81
C GLN A 526 3.42 -9.62 6.45
N SER A 527 2.70 -10.72 6.52
CA SER A 527 1.35 -10.76 7.09
C SER A 527 1.14 -11.98 7.97
N ALA A 528 0.17 -11.86 8.87
CA ALA A 528 -0.34 -12.97 9.65
C ALA A 528 -1.86 -13.06 9.48
N VAL A 529 -2.34 -14.28 9.25
CA VAL A 529 -3.76 -14.61 9.13
C VAL A 529 -4.11 -15.66 10.18
N GLN A 530 -5.22 -15.49 10.89
CA GLN A 530 -5.63 -16.45 11.91
C GLN A 530 -5.75 -17.87 11.33
N ALA A 531 -5.23 -18.85 12.04
CA ALA A 531 -5.10 -20.25 11.59
C ALA A 531 -6.45 -20.94 11.32
N ARG A 532 -7.56 -20.37 11.78
CA ARG A 532 -8.91 -20.89 11.52
C ARG A 532 -9.35 -20.71 10.07
N PHE A 533 -8.80 -19.74 9.33
CA PHE A 533 -9.11 -19.54 7.91
C PHE A 533 -8.41 -20.59 7.05
N GLN A 534 -9.17 -21.17 6.15
CA GLN A 534 -8.76 -22.22 5.22
C GLN A 534 -8.90 -21.74 3.77
N GLY A 535 -8.34 -22.48 2.82
CA GLY A 535 -8.39 -22.15 1.40
C GLY A 535 -7.32 -21.14 0.95
N ILE A 536 -6.48 -20.66 1.85
CA ILE A 536 -5.41 -19.71 1.52
C ILE A 536 -4.33 -20.41 0.69
N ALA A 537 -4.14 -19.97 -0.54
CA ALA A 537 -3.16 -20.53 -1.47
C ALA A 537 -2.12 -19.47 -1.89
N PRO A 538 -0.95 -19.38 -1.21
CA PRO A 538 0.08 -18.43 -1.61
C PRO A 538 0.54 -18.63 -3.05
N ALA A 539 0.63 -17.54 -3.81
CA ALA A 539 1.04 -17.55 -5.22
C ALA A 539 1.85 -16.29 -5.56
N LEU A 540 2.27 -16.14 -6.82
CA LEU A 540 2.93 -14.92 -7.30
C LEU A 540 2.05 -13.67 -7.12
N ALA A 541 0.74 -13.82 -7.25
CA ALA A 541 -0.25 -12.78 -7.00
C ALA A 541 -0.49 -12.48 -5.49
N GLY A 542 0.26 -13.11 -4.59
CA GLY A 542 0.12 -12.96 -3.14
C GLY A 542 -0.86 -13.97 -2.55
N ILE A 543 -1.40 -13.68 -1.35
CA ILE A 543 -2.35 -14.56 -0.66
C ILE A 543 -3.81 -14.18 -0.92
N MET A 544 -4.08 -12.97 -1.39
CA MET A 544 -5.44 -12.44 -1.56
C MET A 544 -6.09 -12.83 -2.90
N HIS A 545 -5.34 -13.42 -3.83
CA HIS A 545 -5.81 -13.72 -5.18
C HIS A 545 -7.04 -14.65 -5.26
N ASN A 546 -7.26 -15.45 -4.21
CA ASN A 546 -8.40 -16.36 -4.09
C ASN A 546 -9.21 -16.12 -2.80
N PHE A 547 -9.30 -14.87 -2.37
CA PHE A 547 -9.94 -14.49 -1.12
C PHE A 547 -11.42 -14.86 -1.04
N ASP A 548 -12.13 -14.82 -2.13
CA ASP A 548 -13.53 -15.20 -2.29
C ASP A 548 -13.80 -16.69 -1.98
N THR A 549 -12.76 -17.53 -2.07
CA THR A 549 -12.82 -18.96 -1.75
C THR A 549 -12.37 -19.34 -0.32
N TRP A 550 -11.96 -18.35 0.48
CA TRP A 550 -11.59 -18.61 1.87
C TRP A 550 -12.80 -18.96 2.70
N TRP A 551 -12.61 -19.86 3.68
CA TRP A 551 -13.68 -20.34 4.53
C TRP A 551 -13.17 -20.66 5.95
N VAL A 552 -14.12 -20.90 6.89
CA VAL A 552 -13.82 -21.29 8.28
C VAL A 552 -14.63 -22.53 8.62
N PRO A 553 -14.01 -23.61 9.12
CA PRO A 553 -14.74 -24.78 9.65
C PRO A 553 -15.81 -24.37 10.64
N LYS A 554 -16.96 -25.01 10.61
CA LYS A 554 -18.14 -24.62 11.41
C LYS A 554 -17.85 -24.54 12.91
N ASP A 555 -17.05 -25.46 13.42
CA ASP A 555 -16.62 -25.54 14.82
C ASP A 555 -15.55 -24.49 15.21
N LEU A 556 -14.94 -23.84 14.23
CA LEU A 556 -13.95 -22.78 14.43
C LEU A 556 -14.48 -21.37 14.14
N GLN A 557 -15.74 -21.25 13.71
CA GLN A 557 -16.39 -19.95 13.47
C GLN A 557 -16.54 -19.19 14.79
N LYS A 558 -16.18 -17.91 14.78
CA LYS A 558 -16.21 -17.04 15.97
C LYS A 558 -17.46 -16.15 16.02
N TYR A 559 -18.01 -15.84 14.88
CA TYR A 559 -19.09 -14.85 14.76
C TYR A 559 -20.32 -15.47 14.12
N THR A 560 -21.48 -15.21 14.74
CA THR A 560 -22.77 -15.44 14.09
C THR A 560 -23.16 -14.16 13.38
N VAL A 561 -23.18 -14.20 12.06
CA VAL A 561 -23.59 -13.07 11.22
C VAL A 561 -25.04 -13.24 10.88
N THR A 562 -25.85 -12.19 11.12
CA THR A 562 -27.23 -12.18 10.65
C THR A 562 -27.23 -11.65 9.21
N PRO A 563 -27.81 -12.38 8.25
CA PRO A 563 -27.84 -12.04 6.84
C PRO A 563 -28.40 -10.65 6.51
#